data_6b60f463e4cc0b19b31470facc9c6619
#
_entry.id   6b60f463e4cc0b19b31470facc9c6619
#
_cell.length_a   1.000
_cell.length_b   1.000
_cell.length_c   1.000
_cell.angle_alpha   90.00
_cell.angle_beta   90.00
_cell.angle_gamma   90.00
#
_symmetry.space_group_name_H-M   'P 1'
#
loop_
_entity.id
_entity.type
_entity.pdbx_description
1 polymer ?
#
loop_
_entity_poly.entity_id
_entity_poly.type
_entity_poly.pdbx_seq_one_letter_code
_entity_poly.pdbx_strand_id
1 'polypeptide(L)'
;MAEVLQGQAIAIVETKPSRNDYVDLFENSFEFDQFQLCSNPSVKRVLKRDVDIEFNPDNYDWVILVGSEPLKFYTKEGSITEYSGRIVDDKFLPVINPAMLAFKPEAKKTWEESRDNVFKYLNGEMKQEKLENIYGITESADLYVFLTRALEHENDFVALDSETSALYPRDGHMLGISMSYEPEHGAYIDCNCIDEKAEELLQLIFDKKRVVFHNAKFDIAFFEYHFGFKFPRFEDTMLMHYMLDEQPGTHGLKRS
;
A
#
# COMPACT_ATOMS: atom_id res chain seq x y z
N MET A 1 17.14 -12.40 18.17
CA MET A 1 16.86 -11.21 17.35
C MET A 1 18.12 -10.48 16.85
N ALA A 2 19.24 -10.51 17.57
CA ALA A 2 20.46 -9.77 17.14
C ALA A 2 21.30 -10.44 16.01
N GLU A 3 21.05 -11.69 15.67
CA GLU A 3 21.88 -12.40 14.66
C GLU A 3 21.51 -12.10 13.20
N VAL A 4 20.28 -11.69 12.89
CA VAL A 4 19.82 -11.47 11.51
C VAL A 4 20.29 -10.12 10.95
N LEU A 5 20.56 -9.14 11.82
CA LEU A 5 20.99 -7.80 11.43
C LEU A 5 22.51 -7.65 11.29
N GLN A 6 23.30 -8.64 11.73
CA GLN A 6 24.75 -8.63 11.56
C GLN A 6 25.12 -8.87 10.08
N GLY A 7 25.61 -7.86 9.42
CA GLY A 7 26.17 -7.91 8.06
C GLY A 7 25.32 -7.22 7.00
N GLN A 8 24.19 -6.61 7.34
CA GLN A 8 23.43 -5.77 6.41
C GLN A 8 24.00 -4.34 6.41
N ALA A 9 24.22 -3.78 5.22
CA ALA A 9 24.59 -2.39 5.04
C ALA A 9 23.34 -1.51 5.05
N ILE A 10 23.17 -0.68 6.07
CA ILE A 10 21.99 0.17 6.28
C ILE A 10 22.40 1.64 6.22
N ALA A 11 21.66 2.45 5.46
CA ALA A 11 21.82 3.89 5.44
C ALA A 11 20.56 4.61 5.95
N ILE A 12 20.75 5.72 6.66
CA ILE A 12 19.68 6.67 6.97
C ILE A 12 19.96 7.96 6.20
N VAL A 13 18.99 8.42 5.41
CA VAL A 13 19.09 9.66 4.65
C VAL A 13 18.03 10.64 5.14
N GLU A 14 18.47 11.75 5.69
CA GLU A 14 17.61 12.86 6.11
C GLU A 14 17.72 14.06 5.16
N THR A 15 16.81 15.02 5.29
CA THR A 15 16.79 16.22 4.43
C THR A 15 18.00 17.09 4.63
N LYS A 16 18.40 17.35 5.89
CA LYS A 16 19.53 18.18 6.32
C LYS A 16 19.90 17.84 7.77
N PRO A 17 21.08 18.23 8.26
CA PRO A 17 21.49 17.96 9.62
C PRO A 17 20.42 18.35 10.64
N SER A 18 20.02 17.41 11.44
CA SER A 18 18.99 17.56 12.47
C SER A 18 19.55 17.25 13.86
N ARG A 19 18.72 17.42 14.89
CA ARG A 19 19.04 17.01 16.27
C ARG A 19 18.45 15.63 16.61
N ASN A 20 17.97 14.89 15.62
CA ASN A 20 17.48 13.54 15.83
C ASN A 20 18.64 12.63 16.22
N ASP A 21 18.48 11.91 17.30
CA ASP A 21 19.36 10.80 17.67
C ASP A 21 18.79 9.51 17.12
N TYR A 22 19.24 9.10 15.94
CA TYR A 22 18.73 7.89 15.29
C TYR A 22 19.14 6.60 16.02
N VAL A 23 20.24 6.63 16.80
CA VAL A 23 20.63 5.48 17.63
C VAL A 23 19.55 5.21 18.68
N ASP A 24 19.14 6.26 19.41
CA ASP A 24 18.07 6.16 20.40
C ASP A 24 16.69 5.88 19.75
N LEU A 25 16.39 6.57 18.63
CA LEU A 25 15.11 6.43 17.93
C LEU A 25 14.87 5.02 17.39
N PHE A 26 15.94 4.32 16.98
CA PHE A 26 15.91 2.92 16.56
C PHE A 26 16.42 1.96 17.64
N GLU A 27 16.41 2.39 18.91
CA GLU A 27 16.65 1.54 20.09
C GLU A 27 18.01 0.81 20.05
N ASN A 28 19.02 1.40 19.39
CA ASN A 28 20.35 0.80 19.19
C ASN A 28 20.29 -0.63 18.60
N SER A 29 19.33 -0.85 17.70
CA SER A 29 19.02 -2.21 17.19
C SER A 29 19.86 -2.63 16.00
N PHE A 30 20.50 -1.68 15.29
CA PHE A 30 21.35 -1.93 14.12
C PHE A 30 22.38 -0.80 13.91
N GLU A 31 23.47 -1.10 13.22
CA GLU A 31 24.45 -0.12 12.78
C GLU A 31 24.00 0.50 11.43
N PHE A 32 24.29 1.77 11.22
CA PHE A 32 23.91 2.49 10.00
C PHE A 32 24.88 3.64 9.70
N ASP A 33 24.97 3.97 8.41
CA ASP A 33 25.61 5.20 7.97
C ASP A 33 24.56 6.32 7.81
N GLN A 34 24.90 7.55 8.21
CA GLN A 34 23.98 8.69 8.15
C GLN A 34 24.38 9.69 7.08
N PHE A 35 23.41 10.08 6.26
CA PHE A 35 23.58 11.04 5.16
C PHE A 35 22.53 12.14 5.22
N GLN A 36 22.85 13.29 4.63
CA GLN A 36 21.94 14.42 4.45
C GLN A 36 21.88 14.80 2.97
N LEU A 37 20.67 15.09 2.45
CA LEU A 37 20.52 15.63 1.09
C LEU A 37 21.25 16.96 0.93
N CYS A 38 21.26 17.78 1.98
CA CYS A 38 21.89 19.09 2.02
C CYS A 38 22.69 19.24 3.30
N SER A 39 23.97 19.50 3.20
CA SER A 39 24.88 19.70 4.34
C SER A 39 24.63 21.00 5.11
N ASN A 40 23.92 21.98 4.51
CA ASN A 40 23.64 23.27 5.14
C ASN A 40 22.38 23.25 6.02
N PRO A 41 22.50 23.28 7.37
CA PRO A 41 21.34 23.22 8.28
C PRO A 41 20.46 24.46 8.22
N SER A 42 20.95 25.59 7.70
CA SER A 42 20.26 26.88 7.66
C SER A 42 19.27 27.00 6.50
N VAL A 43 19.30 26.08 5.52
CA VAL A 43 18.36 26.08 4.40
C VAL A 43 16.94 25.84 4.91
N LYS A 44 16.02 26.76 4.60
CA LYS A 44 14.61 26.62 5.02
C LYS A 44 13.88 25.51 4.28
N ARG A 45 14.15 25.37 2.96
CA ARG A 45 13.61 24.33 2.08
C ARG A 45 14.72 23.88 1.14
N VAL A 46 15.00 22.59 1.10
CA VAL A 46 15.98 22.02 0.20
C VAL A 46 15.41 21.98 -1.21
N LEU A 47 16.05 22.68 -2.15
CA LEU A 47 15.75 22.63 -3.57
C LEU A 47 16.80 21.76 -4.28
N LYS A 48 16.54 21.34 -5.52
CA LYS A 48 17.51 20.53 -6.30
C LYS A 48 18.91 21.10 -6.36
N ARG A 49 19.05 22.44 -6.38
CA ARG A 49 20.34 23.15 -6.40
C ARG A 49 21.08 23.14 -5.06
N ASP A 50 20.38 22.83 -3.98
CA ASP A 50 20.93 22.83 -2.62
C ASP A 50 21.37 21.41 -2.21
N VAL A 51 21.12 20.41 -3.07
CA VAL A 51 21.50 19.02 -2.84
C VAL A 51 22.98 18.86 -3.13
N ASP A 52 23.71 18.42 -2.12
CA ASP A 52 25.17 18.22 -2.16
C ASP A 52 25.59 16.84 -1.62
N ILE A 53 24.65 15.90 -1.53
CA ILE A 53 24.89 14.55 -1.01
C ILE A 53 25.79 13.74 -1.96
N GLU A 54 26.85 13.13 -1.39
CA GLU A 54 27.62 12.07 -2.03
C GLU A 54 27.18 10.72 -1.46
N PHE A 55 26.19 10.09 -2.06
CA PHE A 55 25.60 8.83 -1.60
C PHE A 55 25.10 8.00 -2.77
N ASN A 56 25.51 6.73 -2.79
CA ASN A 56 24.98 5.75 -3.74
C ASN A 56 24.13 4.69 -3.00
N PRO A 57 22.81 4.65 -3.22
CA PRO A 57 21.93 3.66 -2.60
C PRO A 57 22.34 2.20 -2.88
N ASP A 58 23.01 1.93 -4.01
CA ASP A 58 23.37 0.57 -4.42
C ASP A 58 24.43 -0.07 -3.52
N ASN A 59 25.12 0.75 -2.70
CA ASN A 59 26.09 0.27 -1.73
C ASN A 59 25.44 -0.27 -0.43
N TYR A 60 24.12 -0.17 -0.31
CA TYR A 60 23.37 -0.51 0.90
C TYR A 60 22.29 -1.55 0.59
N ASP A 61 22.05 -2.43 1.54
CA ASP A 61 20.94 -3.37 1.47
C ASP A 61 19.61 -2.66 1.74
N TRP A 62 19.63 -1.70 2.69
CA TRP A 62 18.46 -0.92 3.09
C TRP A 62 18.78 0.57 3.21
N VAL A 63 17.82 1.40 2.80
CA VAL A 63 17.93 2.86 2.90
C VAL A 63 16.68 3.42 3.58
N ILE A 64 16.83 3.92 4.79
CA ILE A 64 15.76 4.57 5.54
C ILE A 64 15.70 6.04 5.10
N LEU A 65 14.57 6.45 4.51
CA LEU A 65 14.34 7.81 4.01
C LEU A 65 13.52 8.62 5.02
N VAL A 66 14.13 9.61 5.66
CA VAL A 66 13.50 10.40 6.73
C VAL A 66 12.87 11.68 6.19
N GLY A 67 11.53 11.66 6.09
CA GLY A 67 10.75 12.81 5.60
C GLY A 67 10.52 12.81 4.10
N SER A 68 9.74 13.80 3.63
CA SER A 68 9.24 13.83 2.25
C SER A 68 10.29 14.20 1.20
N GLU A 69 11.33 14.99 1.55
CA GLU A 69 12.34 15.38 0.58
C GLU A 69 13.23 14.20 0.15
N PRO A 70 13.81 13.37 1.05
CA PRO A 70 14.53 12.17 0.65
C PRO A 70 13.66 11.19 -0.14
N LEU A 71 12.39 11.00 0.27
CA LEU A 71 11.46 10.14 -0.47
C LEU A 71 11.31 10.61 -1.93
N LYS A 72 11.01 11.89 -2.16
CA LYS A 72 10.87 12.48 -3.51
C LYS A 72 12.15 12.47 -4.32
N PHE A 73 13.30 12.50 -3.66
CA PHE A 73 14.58 12.56 -4.34
C PHE A 73 14.99 11.20 -4.90
N TYR A 74 14.80 10.13 -4.12
CA TYR A 74 15.23 8.77 -4.49
C TYR A 74 14.13 7.92 -5.12
N THR A 75 12.86 8.28 -4.93
CA THR A 75 11.73 7.55 -5.49
C THR A 75 10.85 8.49 -6.32
N LYS A 76 9.81 7.97 -6.96
CA LYS A 76 8.80 8.79 -7.64
C LYS A 76 7.68 9.22 -6.70
N GLU A 77 7.71 8.74 -5.45
CA GLU A 77 6.62 8.90 -4.49
C GLU A 77 6.69 10.26 -3.79
N GLY A 78 5.53 10.86 -3.51
CA GLY A 78 5.46 12.21 -2.98
C GLY A 78 4.92 12.36 -1.57
N SER A 79 4.19 11.37 -1.08
CA SER A 79 3.43 11.45 0.18
C SER A 79 4.10 10.64 1.28
N ILE A 80 4.88 11.29 2.14
CA ILE A 80 5.53 10.59 3.26
C ILE A 80 4.50 9.96 4.23
N THR A 81 3.32 10.52 4.37
CA THR A 81 2.28 9.98 5.25
C THR A 81 1.69 8.68 4.70
N GLU A 82 1.66 8.53 3.39
CA GLU A 82 1.14 7.34 2.71
C GLU A 82 2.17 6.19 2.72
N TYR A 83 3.45 6.53 2.54
CA TYR A 83 4.53 5.54 2.40
C TYR A 83 5.32 5.26 3.68
N SER A 84 5.04 5.98 4.77
CA SER A 84 5.77 5.79 6.04
C SER A 84 5.59 4.38 6.59
N GLY A 85 6.70 3.67 6.78
CA GLY A 85 6.72 2.28 7.22
C GLY A 85 6.41 1.24 6.15
N ARG A 86 6.38 1.64 4.86
CA ARG A 86 6.20 0.73 3.72
C ARG A 86 7.47 0.72 2.87
N ILE A 87 7.81 -0.44 2.34
CA ILE A 87 8.96 -0.55 1.43
C ILE A 87 8.60 0.08 0.06
N VAL A 88 9.57 0.79 -0.54
CA VAL A 88 9.47 1.35 -1.88
C VAL A 88 10.69 0.88 -2.68
N ASP A 89 10.48 0.48 -3.94
CA ASP A 89 11.52 0.02 -4.87
C ASP A 89 12.46 -1.05 -4.25
N ASP A 90 11.90 -2.01 -3.50
CA ASP A 90 12.58 -3.17 -2.87
C ASP A 90 13.69 -2.83 -1.84
N LYS A 91 13.93 -1.54 -1.55
CA LYS A 91 15.10 -1.10 -0.77
C LYS A 91 14.82 0.07 0.17
N PHE A 92 13.94 0.99 -0.24
CA PHE A 92 13.72 2.22 0.50
C PHE A 92 12.64 2.04 1.56
N LEU A 93 12.94 2.46 2.79
CA LEU A 93 12.04 2.43 3.94
C LEU A 93 11.73 3.86 4.40
N PRO A 94 10.72 4.52 3.83
CA PRO A 94 10.33 5.87 4.23
C PRO A 94 9.79 5.90 5.66
N VAL A 95 10.18 6.92 6.42
CA VAL A 95 9.62 7.21 7.76
C VAL A 95 9.34 8.70 7.90
N ILE A 96 8.31 9.07 8.65
CA ILE A 96 8.09 10.48 8.97
C ILE A 96 9.28 11.03 9.76
N ASN A 97 9.54 12.34 9.64
CA ASN A 97 10.62 12.95 10.40
C ASN A 97 10.25 13.00 11.89
N PRO A 98 11.01 12.34 12.80
CA PRO A 98 10.70 12.33 14.23
C PRO A 98 10.72 13.72 14.88
N ALA A 99 11.41 14.71 14.30
CA ALA A 99 11.33 16.09 14.76
C ALA A 99 9.90 16.68 14.70
N MET A 100 9.00 16.09 13.89
CA MET A 100 7.59 16.49 13.86
C MET A 100 6.85 16.20 15.18
N LEU A 101 7.30 15.22 15.95
CA LEU A 101 6.64 14.81 17.20
C LEU A 101 6.61 15.94 18.23
N ALA A 102 7.60 16.86 18.19
CA ALA A 102 7.62 18.03 19.04
C ALA A 102 6.49 19.04 18.75
N PHE A 103 5.95 19.04 17.52
CA PHE A 103 4.92 19.97 17.05
C PHE A 103 3.57 19.29 16.79
N LYS A 104 3.57 17.97 16.58
CA LYS A 104 2.40 17.14 16.27
C LYS A 104 2.47 15.86 17.10
N PRO A 105 2.10 15.89 18.39
CA PRO A 105 2.13 14.72 19.25
C PRO A 105 1.27 13.54 18.75
N GLU A 106 0.20 13.86 17.99
CA GLU A 106 -0.66 12.86 17.34
C GLU A 106 0.06 12.00 16.30
N ALA A 107 1.18 12.49 15.74
CA ALA A 107 2.00 11.71 14.81
C ALA A 107 2.84 10.60 15.51
N LYS A 108 2.79 10.52 16.85
CA LYS A 108 3.57 9.53 17.60
C LYS A 108 3.21 8.10 17.22
N LYS A 109 1.92 7.79 17.12
CA LYS A 109 1.44 6.46 16.70
C LYS A 109 2.00 6.09 15.32
N THR A 110 1.90 7.00 14.34
CA THR A 110 2.43 6.78 12.99
C THR A 110 3.95 6.56 12.99
N TRP A 111 4.69 7.27 13.84
CA TRP A 111 6.13 7.07 13.99
C TRP A 111 6.44 5.67 14.54
N GLU A 112 5.78 5.27 15.63
CA GLU A 112 5.98 3.99 16.28
C GLU A 112 5.67 2.83 15.32
N GLU A 113 4.54 2.89 14.62
CA GLU A 113 4.15 1.89 13.61
C GLU A 113 5.16 1.81 12.46
N SER A 114 5.60 2.97 11.96
CA SER A 114 6.59 3.02 10.87
C SER A 114 7.94 2.43 11.29
N ARG A 115 8.40 2.74 12.51
CA ARG A 115 9.62 2.21 13.09
C ARG A 115 9.53 0.69 13.27
N ASP A 116 8.42 0.20 13.81
CA ASP A 116 8.21 -1.24 14.02
C ASP A 116 8.18 -2.00 12.69
N ASN A 117 7.62 -1.40 11.65
CA ASN A 117 7.65 -1.98 10.31
C ASN A 117 9.07 -1.98 9.72
N VAL A 118 9.86 -0.92 9.93
CA VAL A 118 11.29 -0.92 9.56
C VAL A 118 11.99 -2.13 10.21
N PHE A 119 11.80 -2.37 11.51
CA PHE A 119 12.38 -3.53 12.18
C PHE A 119 11.94 -4.86 11.56
N LYS A 120 10.66 -5.00 11.21
CA LYS A 120 10.15 -6.22 10.57
C LYS A 120 10.79 -6.46 9.19
N TYR A 121 10.99 -5.41 8.38
CA TYR A 121 11.71 -5.52 7.11
C TYR A 121 13.16 -5.92 7.31
N LEU A 122 13.89 -5.23 8.19
CA LEU A 122 15.29 -5.51 8.49
C LEU A 122 15.48 -6.93 9.03
N ASN A 123 14.54 -7.46 9.81
CA ASN A 123 14.54 -8.81 10.36
C ASN A 123 14.05 -9.88 9.35
N GLY A 124 13.61 -9.47 8.15
CA GLY A 124 13.03 -10.39 7.17
C GLY A 124 11.66 -10.96 7.55
N GLU A 125 11.00 -10.36 8.56
CA GLU A 125 9.65 -10.73 9.00
C GLU A 125 8.57 -10.17 8.07
N MET A 126 8.86 -9.06 7.39
CA MET A 126 8.06 -8.50 6.30
C MET A 126 8.86 -8.57 5.01
N LYS A 127 8.18 -8.93 3.94
CA LYS A 127 8.70 -8.86 2.57
C LYS A 127 7.83 -7.90 1.79
N GLN A 128 8.40 -7.27 0.76
CA GLN A 128 7.56 -6.60 -0.22
C GLN A 128 6.67 -7.64 -0.85
N GLU A 129 5.38 -7.41 -0.81
CA GLU A 129 4.46 -8.17 -1.64
C GLU A 129 4.77 -7.80 -3.10
N LYS A 130 5.51 -8.67 -3.77
CA LYS A 130 5.67 -8.55 -5.21
C LYS A 130 4.33 -8.87 -5.83
N LEU A 131 3.68 -7.85 -6.35
CA LEU A 131 2.46 -7.98 -7.13
C LEU A 131 2.78 -8.62 -8.50
N GLU A 132 3.46 -9.77 -8.49
CA GLU A 132 3.95 -10.44 -9.70
C GLU A 132 2.82 -11.00 -10.56
N ASN A 133 1.62 -11.13 -10.00
CA ASN A 133 0.47 -11.76 -10.63
C ASN A 133 -0.74 -10.82 -10.76
N ILE A 134 -0.49 -9.51 -10.89
CA ILE A 134 -1.55 -8.54 -11.22
C ILE A 134 -1.45 -8.17 -12.69
N TYR A 135 -2.55 -8.31 -13.41
CA TYR A 135 -2.63 -8.03 -14.84
C TYR A 135 -3.95 -7.39 -15.24
N GLY A 136 -3.93 -6.64 -16.34
CA GLY A 136 -5.13 -6.06 -16.93
C GLY A 136 -5.79 -7.03 -17.90
N ILE A 137 -7.13 -7.16 -17.83
CA ILE A 137 -7.95 -7.92 -18.75
C ILE A 137 -8.81 -6.94 -19.55
N THR A 138 -8.59 -6.90 -20.87
CA THR A 138 -9.29 -6.04 -21.82
C THR A 138 -10.03 -6.82 -22.91
N GLU A 139 -9.85 -8.15 -22.93
CA GLU A 139 -10.45 -9.04 -23.92
C GLU A 139 -11.31 -10.10 -23.23
N SER A 140 -12.52 -10.34 -23.77
CA SER A 140 -13.48 -11.30 -23.18
C SER A 140 -12.91 -12.74 -23.10
N ALA A 141 -12.05 -13.12 -24.05
CA ALA A 141 -11.43 -14.46 -24.04
C ALA A 141 -10.54 -14.68 -22.81
N ASP A 142 -9.72 -13.68 -22.44
CA ASP A 142 -8.86 -13.74 -21.25
C ASP A 142 -9.70 -13.67 -19.98
N LEU A 143 -10.79 -12.88 -20.01
CA LEU A 143 -11.74 -12.80 -18.91
C LEU A 143 -12.37 -14.16 -18.62
N TYR A 144 -12.80 -14.91 -19.64
CA TYR A 144 -13.37 -16.25 -19.43
C TYR A 144 -12.38 -17.21 -18.76
N VAL A 145 -11.12 -17.15 -19.15
CA VAL A 145 -10.06 -17.97 -18.52
C VAL A 145 -9.89 -17.61 -17.04
N PHE A 146 -9.82 -16.32 -16.75
CA PHE A 146 -9.70 -15.83 -15.39
C PHE A 146 -10.90 -16.23 -14.51
N LEU A 147 -12.13 -15.97 -14.99
CA LEU A 147 -13.33 -16.28 -14.24
C LEU A 147 -13.53 -17.80 -14.04
N THR A 148 -13.16 -18.61 -15.04
CA THR A 148 -13.22 -20.07 -14.88
C THR A 148 -12.25 -20.54 -13.79
N ARG A 149 -11.01 -20.04 -13.77
CA ARG A 149 -10.04 -20.33 -12.71
C ARG A 149 -10.54 -19.87 -11.34
N ALA A 150 -11.09 -18.66 -11.25
CA ALA A 150 -11.67 -18.13 -10.01
C ALA A 150 -12.83 -19.00 -9.51
N LEU A 151 -13.67 -19.52 -10.41
CA LEU A 151 -14.79 -20.38 -10.07
C LEU A 151 -14.34 -21.75 -9.56
N GLU A 152 -13.31 -22.34 -10.17
CA GLU A 152 -12.76 -23.66 -9.85
C GLU A 152 -11.76 -23.66 -8.69
N HIS A 153 -11.24 -22.47 -8.32
CA HIS A 153 -10.27 -22.33 -7.23
C HIS A 153 -10.85 -22.83 -5.89
N GLU A 154 -9.98 -23.44 -5.06
CA GLU A 154 -10.39 -24.02 -3.76
C GLU A 154 -10.86 -23.00 -2.72
N ASN A 155 -10.38 -21.75 -2.79
CA ASN A 155 -10.85 -20.68 -1.90
C ASN A 155 -12.36 -20.45 -2.08
N ASP A 156 -13.06 -20.29 -0.96
CA ASP A 156 -14.50 -20.02 -0.95
C ASP A 156 -14.84 -18.52 -0.99
N PHE A 157 -13.86 -17.67 -1.25
CA PHE A 157 -14.03 -16.22 -1.34
C PHE A 157 -13.41 -15.63 -2.62
N VAL A 158 -13.91 -14.45 -2.99
CA VAL A 158 -13.31 -13.53 -3.97
C VAL A 158 -13.36 -12.12 -3.41
N ALA A 159 -12.27 -11.37 -3.56
CA ALA A 159 -12.23 -9.95 -3.24
C ALA A 159 -12.57 -9.13 -4.48
N LEU A 160 -13.41 -8.11 -4.31
CA LEU A 160 -13.82 -7.17 -5.36
C LEU A 160 -13.68 -5.73 -4.92
N ASP A 161 -13.31 -4.89 -5.88
CA ASP A 161 -13.34 -3.44 -5.78
C ASP A 161 -13.77 -2.85 -7.13
N SER A 162 -14.57 -1.78 -7.13
CA SER A 162 -15.09 -1.17 -8.34
C SER A 162 -14.41 0.15 -8.66
N GLU A 163 -13.95 0.31 -9.91
CA GLU A 163 -13.45 1.57 -10.43
C GLU A 163 -14.56 2.30 -11.19
N THR A 164 -14.85 3.54 -10.77
CA THR A 164 -16.04 4.27 -11.22
C THR A 164 -15.70 5.69 -11.64
N SER A 165 -16.50 6.26 -12.56
CA SER A 165 -16.34 7.62 -13.05
C SER A 165 -17.00 8.69 -12.15
N ALA A 166 -17.80 8.29 -11.16
CA ALA A 166 -18.50 9.19 -10.23
C ALA A 166 -18.74 8.52 -8.87
N LEU A 167 -19.20 9.30 -7.89
CA LEU A 167 -19.51 8.80 -6.53
C LEU A 167 -20.87 8.10 -6.44
N TYR A 168 -21.77 8.35 -7.38
CA TYR A 168 -23.11 7.77 -7.39
C TYR A 168 -23.38 7.04 -8.70
N PRO A 169 -24.01 5.85 -8.67
CA PRO A 169 -24.26 5.04 -9.86
C PRO A 169 -25.06 5.75 -10.96
N ARG A 170 -25.95 6.68 -10.60
CA ARG A 170 -26.78 7.44 -11.54
C ARG A 170 -26.01 8.56 -12.28
N ASP A 171 -24.90 9.01 -11.72
CA ASP A 171 -24.12 10.14 -12.21
C ASP A 171 -22.92 9.69 -13.04
N GLY A 172 -22.61 8.39 -13.06
CA GLY A 172 -21.47 7.83 -13.74
C GLY A 172 -21.66 6.38 -14.20
N HIS A 173 -20.54 5.78 -14.57
CA HIS A 173 -20.47 4.39 -15.04
C HIS A 173 -19.28 3.68 -14.39
N MET A 174 -19.32 2.36 -14.45
CA MET A 174 -18.20 1.51 -14.03
C MET A 174 -17.14 1.51 -15.14
N LEU A 175 -15.90 1.75 -14.76
CA LEU A 175 -14.73 1.71 -15.62
C LEU A 175 -14.11 0.33 -15.64
N GLY A 176 -14.01 -0.29 -14.47
CA GLY A 176 -13.41 -1.59 -14.29
C GLY A 176 -13.74 -2.23 -12.96
N ILE A 177 -13.31 -3.46 -12.82
CA ILE A 177 -13.44 -4.28 -11.63
C ILE A 177 -12.06 -4.81 -11.27
N SER A 178 -11.59 -4.52 -10.07
CA SER A 178 -10.45 -5.23 -9.49
C SER A 178 -10.95 -6.49 -8.80
N MET A 179 -10.43 -7.66 -9.18
CA MET A 179 -10.85 -8.96 -8.64
C MET A 179 -9.65 -9.83 -8.28
N SER A 180 -9.72 -10.47 -7.11
CA SER A 180 -8.76 -11.46 -6.65
C SER A 180 -9.50 -12.65 -6.04
N TYR A 181 -8.98 -13.86 -6.28
CA TYR A 181 -9.49 -15.11 -5.69
C TYR A 181 -8.43 -15.85 -4.86
N GLU A 182 -7.20 -15.31 -4.81
CA GLU A 182 -6.10 -15.82 -3.98
C GLU A 182 -5.14 -14.68 -3.62
N PRO A 183 -4.35 -14.79 -2.54
CA PRO A 183 -3.36 -13.79 -2.18
C PRO A 183 -2.33 -13.56 -3.29
N GLU A 184 -1.84 -12.34 -3.42
CA GLU A 184 -0.80 -11.93 -4.36
C GLU A 184 -1.15 -12.17 -5.86
N HIS A 185 -2.42 -12.47 -6.16
CA HIS A 185 -2.91 -12.70 -7.50
C HIS A 185 -4.21 -11.94 -7.73
N GLY A 186 -4.27 -11.13 -8.77
CA GLY A 186 -5.45 -10.34 -9.07
C GLY A 186 -5.49 -9.82 -10.50
N ALA A 187 -6.65 -9.37 -10.91
CA ALA A 187 -6.84 -8.75 -12.21
C ALA A 187 -7.64 -7.46 -12.10
N TYR A 188 -7.26 -6.46 -12.89
CA TYR A 188 -8.13 -5.37 -13.28
C TYR A 188 -8.87 -5.77 -14.56
N ILE A 189 -10.17 -5.79 -14.52
CA ILE A 189 -11.06 -6.17 -15.61
C ILE A 189 -11.68 -4.90 -16.17
N ASP A 190 -11.40 -4.54 -17.42
CA ASP A 190 -12.07 -3.45 -18.11
C ASP A 190 -13.55 -3.82 -18.33
N CYS A 191 -14.49 -2.95 -17.92
CA CYS A 191 -15.92 -3.22 -18.08
C CYS A 191 -16.35 -3.39 -19.55
N ASN A 192 -15.60 -2.85 -20.52
CA ASN A 192 -15.90 -3.02 -21.93
C ASN A 192 -15.73 -4.46 -22.45
N CYS A 193 -14.98 -5.31 -21.73
CA CYS A 193 -14.81 -6.72 -22.10
C CYS A 193 -15.83 -7.66 -21.40
N ILE A 194 -16.72 -7.12 -20.57
CA ILE A 194 -17.76 -7.89 -19.87
C ILE A 194 -18.97 -8.00 -20.80
N ASP A 195 -19.13 -9.14 -21.42
CA ASP A 195 -20.29 -9.50 -22.21
C ASP A 195 -21.29 -10.36 -21.40
N GLU A 196 -22.42 -10.70 -21.98
CA GLU A 196 -23.49 -11.49 -21.35
C GLU A 196 -22.99 -12.80 -20.72
N LYS A 197 -22.07 -13.48 -21.39
CA LYS A 197 -21.47 -14.72 -20.85
C LYS A 197 -20.55 -14.45 -19.66
N ALA A 198 -19.80 -13.36 -19.68
CA ALA A 198 -18.97 -12.95 -18.55
C ALA A 198 -19.83 -12.53 -17.35
N GLU A 199 -20.95 -11.85 -17.59
CA GLU A 199 -21.94 -11.51 -16.55
C GLU A 199 -22.50 -12.77 -15.89
N GLU A 200 -22.88 -13.80 -16.68
CA GLU A 200 -23.35 -15.08 -16.16
C GLU A 200 -22.30 -15.78 -15.30
N LEU A 201 -21.03 -15.79 -15.73
CA LEU A 201 -19.93 -16.38 -14.97
C LEU A 201 -19.64 -15.61 -13.67
N LEU A 202 -19.65 -14.28 -13.72
CA LEU A 202 -19.50 -13.43 -12.53
C LEU A 202 -20.62 -13.71 -11.53
N GLN A 203 -21.89 -13.71 -11.97
CA GLN A 203 -23.00 -14.00 -11.08
C GLN A 203 -22.88 -15.41 -10.47
N LEU A 204 -22.47 -16.40 -11.27
CA LEU A 204 -22.25 -17.77 -10.77
C LEU A 204 -21.15 -17.83 -9.69
N ILE A 205 -20.08 -17.04 -9.83
CA ILE A 205 -19.03 -16.91 -8.80
C ILE A 205 -19.62 -16.29 -7.54
N PHE A 206 -20.38 -15.19 -7.66
CA PHE A 206 -20.98 -14.49 -6.52
C PHE A 206 -22.04 -15.35 -5.78
N ASP A 207 -22.70 -16.25 -6.49
CA ASP A 207 -23.64 -17.19 -5.89
C ASP A 207 -22.91 -18.31 -5.12
N LYS A 208 -21.75 -18.75 -5.61
CA LYS A 208 -21.02 -19.88 -5.03
C LYS A 208 -20.02 -19.48 -3.96
N LYS A 209 -19.40 -18.32 -4.09
CA LYS A 209 -18.33 -17.84 -3.20
C LYS A 209 -18.79 -16.67 -2.35
N ARG A 210 -18.11 -16.43 -1.24
CA ARG A 210 -18.26 -15.19 -0.47
C ARG A 210 -17.55 -14.07 -1.19
N VAL A 211 -18.20 -12.95 -1.35
CA VAL A 211 -17.61 -11.76 -1.95
C VAL A 211 -17.12 -10.82 -0.84
N VAL A 212 -15.87 -10.46 -0.87
CA VAL A 212 -15.23 -9.60 0.12
C VAL A 212 -15.02 -8.21 -0.48
N PHE A 213 -15.53 -7.20 0.18
CA PHE A 213 -15.40 -5.79 -0.19
C PHE A 213 -14.71 -4.99 0.91
N HIS A 214 -14.29 -3.79 0.58
CA HIS A 214 -13.96 -2.77 1.55
C HIS A 214 -14.86 -1.55 1.35
N ASN A 215 -15.83 -1.31 2.24
CA ASN A 215 -16.96 -0.40 2.06
C ASN A 215 -17.98 -0.90 1.02
N ALA A 216 -18.43 -2.12 1.21
CA ALA A 216 -19.33 -2.89 0.33
C ALA A 216 -20.54 -2.10 -0.20
N LYS A 217 -21.07 -1.16 0.58
CA LYS A 217 -22.23 -0.34 0.20
C LYS A 217 -21.98 0.44 -1.09
N PHE A 218 -20.76 0.94 -1.29
CA PHE A 218 -20.39 1.69 -2.48
C PHE A 218 -20.39 0.77 -3.71
N ASP A 219 -19.63 -0.31 -3.64
CA ASP A 219 -19.45 -1.24 -4.77
C ASP A 219 -20.73 -1.94 -5.16
N ILE A 220 -21.47 -2.50 -4.19
CA ILE A 220 -22.73 -3.19 -4.43
C ILE A 220 -23.72 -2.26 -5.15
N ALA A 221 -23.78 -0.97 -4.77
CA ALA A 221 -24.70 -0.03 -5.44
C ALA A 221 -24.38 0.14 -6.94
N PHE A 222 -23.08 0.18 -7.30
CA PHE A 222 -22.67 0.26 -8.70
C PHE A 222 -22.91 -1.04 -9.46
N PHE A 223 -22.54 -2.18 -8.87
CA PHE A 223 -22.78 -3.51 -9.47
C PHE A 223 -24.25 -3.81 -9.70
N GLU A 224 -25.11 -3.51 -8.72
CA GLU A 224 -26.55 -3.72 -8.87
C GLU A 224 -27.17 -2.79 -9.93
N TYR A 225 -26.71 -1.52 -9.98
CA TYR A 225 -27.28 -0.54 -10.90
C TYR A 225 -26.89 -0.80 -12.35
N HIS A 226 -25.62 -1.16 -12.62
CA HIS A 226 -25.10 -1.28 -13.98
C HIS A 226 -25.23 -2.68 -14.58
N PHE A 227 -25.13 -3.74 -13.75
CA PHE A 227 -25.15 -5.13 -14.18
C PHE A 227 -26.30 -5.96 -13.58
N GLY A 228 -26.97 -5.44 -12.57
CA GLY A 228 -28.03 -6.19 -11.88
C GLY A 228 -27.51 -7.32 -10.99
N PHE A 229 -26.21 -7.40 -10.74
CA PHE A 229 -25.58 -8.44 -9.93
C PHE A 229 -26.16 -8.51 -8.51
N LYS A 230 -26.19 -9.72 -7.95
CA LYS A 230 -26.62 -9.99 -6.58
C LYS A 230 -25.48 -10.63 -5.81
N PHE A 231 -25.40 -10.28 -4.54
CA PHE A 231 -24.37 -10.75 -3.62
C PHE A 231 -25.00 -11.43 -2.42
N PRO A 232 -25.45 -12.70 -2.55
CA PRO A 232 -26.17 -13.39 -1.48
C PRO A 232 -25.31 -13.63 -0.23
N ARG A 233 -23.97 -13.66 -0.40
CA ARG A 233 -23.00 -13.81 0.68
C ARG A 233 -21.86 -12.83 0.46
N PHE A 234 -21.83 -11.76 1.22
CA PHE A 234 -20.72 -10.81 1.17
C PHE A 234 -20.24 -10.44 2.58
N GLU A 235 -19.02 -9.95 2.62
CA GLU A 235 -18.36 -9.44 3.81
C GLU A 235 -17.79 -8.06 3.52
N ASP A 236 -17.75 -7.20 4.55
CA ASP A 236 -17.21 -5.83 4.46
C ASP A 236 -16.08 -5.66 5.46
N THR A 237 -14.85 -5.63 4.97
CA THR A 237 -13.65 -5.50 5.82
C THR A 237 -13.57 -4.16 6.53
N MET A 238 -14.19 -3.09 6.00
CA MET A 238 -14.28 -1.81 6.71
C MET A 238 -15.15 -1.93 7.96
N LEU A 239 -16.29 -2.62 7.87
CA LEU A 239 -17.16 -2.87 9.03
C LEU A 239 -16.51 -3.83 10.02
N MET A 240 -15.80 -4.87 9.54
CA MET A 240 -15.04 -5.77 10.41
C MET A 240 -13.97 -5.02 11.21
N HIS A 241 -13.21 -4.15 10.54
CA HIS A 241 -12.20 -3.33 11.19
C HIS A 241 -12.83 -2.36 12.21
N TYR A 242 -13.97 -1.74 11.87
CA TYR A 242 -14.70 -0.88 12.81
C TYR A 242 -15.13 -1.62 14.08
N MET A 243 -15.48 -2.90 13.99
CA MET A 243 -15.84 -3.69 15.17
C MET A 243 -14.63 -4.04 16.06
N LEU A 244 -13.41 -4.00 15.51
CA LEU A 244 -12.17 -4.23 16.28
C LEU A 244 -11.63 -2.93 16.88
N ASP A 245 -11.79 -1.80 16.18
CA ASP A 245 -11.32 -0.49 16.61
C ASP A 245 -12.35 0.58 16.18
N GLU A 246 -13.08 1.13 17.13
CA GLU A 246 -14.14 2.13 16.90
C GLU A 246 -13.61 3.55 16.60
N GLN A 247 -12.29 3.75 16.47
CA GLN A 247 -11.74 5.09 16.27
C GLN A 247 -12.09 5.68 14.89
N PRO A 248 -12.72 6.86 14.82
CA PRO A 248 -13.08 7.48 13.55
C PRO A 248 -11.87 7.74 12.64
N GLY A 249 -12.01 7.46 11.36
CA GLY A 249 -11.03 7.78 10.33
C GLY A 249 -9.87 6.80 10.20
N THR A 250 -9.91 5.65 10.88
CA THR A 250 -8.88 4.60 10.81
C THR A 250 -9.21 3.46 9.84
N HIS A 251 -10.44 3.43 9.29
CA HIS A 251 -10.99 2.28 8.60
C HIS A 251 -10.81 2.30 7.07
N GLY A 252 -10.04 3.23 6.51
CA GLY A 252 -9.75 3.23 5.07
C GLY A 252 -8.72 2.17 4.70
N LEU A 253 -8.90 1.46 3.58
CA LEU A 253 -8.04 0.39 3.09
C LEU A 253 -6.54 0.78 3.02
N LYS A 254 -6.25 2.05 2.73
CA LYS A 254 -4.88 2.60 2.68
C LYS A 254 -4.27 2.87 4.06
N ARG A 255 -4.97 2.58 5.16
CA ARG A 255 -4.53 2.82 6.55
C ARG A 255 -4.54 1.56 7.42
N SER A 256 -5.05 0.46 6.88
CA SER A 256 -5.09 -0.83 7.57
C SER A 256 -3.81 -1.64 7.34
#